data_263fda7a6bc3bcec9e851c22573c3822
#
_entry.id   263fda7a6bc3bcec9e851c22573c3822
#
_cell.length_a   1.000
_cell.length_b   1.000
_cell.length_c   1.000
_cell.angle_alpha   90.00
_cell.angle_beta   90.00
_cell.angle_gamma   90.00
#
_symmetry.space_group_name_H-M   'P 1'
#
loop_
_entity.id
_entity.type
_entity.pdbx_description
1 polymer ?
#
loop_
_entity_poly.entity_id
_entity_poly.type
_entity_poly.pdbx_seq_one_letter_code
_entity_poly.pdbx_strand_id
1 'polypeptide(L)'
;MVKHHASFITAVDQGAINLLHPLIDPTSTRIISSISNLASPIMMTVYALAIAAYLGHKQQFRTGLNFLILFSAFNLLNHVVKSLIERPRPLHRLVSIGGFSFPSGHTFATIILVYSITALTKRFDFSRKSQITIAIIGWLLILLVAFTRIFLHVHFFQRYYRQPLVSNSQLAIIHCNQ
;
A
#
# COMPACT_ATOMS: atom_id res chain seq x y z
N MET A 1 7.53 -25.41 15.42
CA MET A 1 7.34 -24.97 14.01
C MET A 1 7.20 -23.45 13.82
N VAL A 2 6.64 -22.68 14.74
CA VAL A 2 6.43 -21.23 14.61
C VAL A 2 7.72 -20.39 14.63
N LYS A 3 8.80 -20.85 15.27
CA LYS A 3 10.08 -20.10 15.38
C LYS A 3 10.87 -20.00 14.07
N HIS A 4 10.80 -20.97 13.17
CA HIS A 4 11.55 -20.96 11.92
C HIS A 4 10.94 -20.02 10.85
N HIS A 5 9.61 -19.87 10.82
CA HIS A 5 8.97 -18.90 9.92
C HIS A 5 9.28 -17.45 10.31
N ALA A 6 9.40 -17.15 11.60
CA ALA A 6 9.76 -15.82 12.08
C ALA A 6 11.20 -15.40 11.69
N SER A 7 12.14 -16.34 11.63
CA SER A 7 13.54 -16.05 11.26
C SER A 7 13.72 -15.78 9.77
N PHE A 8 13.06 -16.54 8.92
CA PHE A 8 13.10 -16.32 7.46
C PHE A 8 12.53 -14.96 7.07
N ILE A 9 11.35 -14.62 7.58
CA ILE A 9 10.69 -13.33 7.31
C ILE A 9 11.55 -12.18 7.81
N THR A 10 12.18 -12.34 8.98
CA THR A 10 13.11 -11.35 9.54
C THR A 10 14.35 -11.15 8.66
N ALA A 11 14.90 -12.23 8.10
CA ALA A 11 16.06 -12.15 7.21
C ALA A 11 15.71 -11.43 5.88
N VAL A 12 14.54 -11.71 5.32
CA VAL A 12 14.05 -11.03 4.10
C VAL A 12 13.85 -9.54 4.35
N ASP A 13 13.24 -9.17 5.48
CA ASP A 13 13.03 -7.78 5.86
C ASP A 13 14.35 -7.03 6.05
N GLN A 14 15.31 -7.63 6.76
CA GLN A 14 16.62 -7.03 6.99
C GLN A 14 17.41 -6.91 5.68
N GLY A 15 17.31 -7.92 4.81
CA GLY A 15 17.90 -7.88 3.48
C GLY A 15 17.33 -6.73 2.63
N ALA A 16 16.02 -6.55 2.62
CA ALA A 16 15.38 -5.45 1.90
C ALA A 16 15.77 -4.08 2.46
N ILE A 17 15.84 -3.92 3.79
CA ILE A 17 16.28 -2.68 4.43
C ILE A 17 17.74 -2.37 4.08
N ASN A 18 18.64 -3.36 4.18
CA ASN A 18 20.06 -3.17 3.89
C ASN A 18 20.30 -2.80 2.42
N LEU A 19 19.53 -3.38 1.49
CA LEU A 19 19.60 -3.04 0.06
C LEU A 19 19.08 -1.63 -0.23
N LEU A 20 18.06 -1.18 0.49
CA LEU A 20 17.44 0.13 0.26
C LEU A 20 18.16 1.25 1.02
N HIS A 21 18.83 0.94 2.12
CA HIS A 21 19.48 1.94 2.98
C HIS A 21 20.40 2.92 2.23
N PRO A 22 21.28 2.48 1.31
CA PRO A 22 22.15 3.39 0.56
C PRO A 22 21.38 4.29 -0.43
N LEU A 23 20.13 3.98 -0.75
CA LEU A 23 19.27 4.76 -1.64
C LEU A 23 18.38 5.76 -0.90
N ILE A 24 18.39 5.72 0.43
CA ILE A 24 17.54 6.58 1.27
C ILE A 24 18.28 7.89 1.51
N ASP A 25 17.92 8.90 0.75
CA ASP A 25 18.31 10.30 0.91
C ASP A 25 17.06 11.22 0.85
N PRO A 26 17.17 12.49 1.23
CA PRO A 26 16.02 13.40 1.20
C PRO A 26 15.38 13.57 -0.18
N THR A 27 16.17 13.47 -1.25
CA THR A 27 15.68 13.67 -2.63
C THR A 27 14.90 12.45 -3.10
N SER A 28 15.46 11.23 -2.97
CA SER A 28 14.78 10.00 -3.32
C SER A 28 13.55 9.77 -2.45
N THR A 29 13.61 10.07 -1.17
CA THR A 29 12.44 10.01 -0.28
C THR A 29 11.32 10.94 -0.74
N ARG A 30 11.63 12.18 -1.16
CA ARG A 30 10.66 13.12 -1.70
C ARG A 30 10.03 12.60 -3.00
N ILE A 31 10.84 12.13 -3.94
CA ILE A 31 10.37 11.60 -5.23
C ILE A 31 9.44 10.41 -5.00
N ILE A 32 9.88 9.43 -4.23
CA ILE A 32 9.13 8.20 -3.96
C ILE A 32 7.85 8.49 -3.16
N SER A 33 7.89 9.45 -2.23
CA SER A 33 6.70 9.92 -1.52
C SER A 33 5.70 10.56 -2.46
N SER A 34 6.14 11.37 -3.42
CA SER A 34 5.26 11.98 -4.44
C SER A 34 4.60 10.92 -5.31
N ILE A 35 5.35 9.93 -5.80
CA ILE A 35 4.80 8.79 -6.55
C ILE A 35 3.78 8.02 -5.69
N SER A 36 4.12 7.75 -4.44
CA SER A 36 3.22 7.09 -3.50
C SER A 36 1.92 7.87 -3.27
N ASN A 37 1.99 9.21 -3.20
CA ASN A 37 0.82 10.07 -3.01
C ASN A 37 -0.11 10.04 -4.22
N LEU A 38 0.42 9.98 -5.45
CA LEU A 38 -0.37 9.78 -6.66
C LEU A 38 -1.12 8.44 -6.67
N ALA A 39 -0.60 7.43 -5.98
CA ALA A 39 -1.23 6.14 -5.78
C ALA A 39 -2.00 6.03 -4.44
N SER A 40 -2.27 7.15 -3.78
CA SER A 40 -3.02 7.15 -2.52
C SER A 40 -4.47 6.69 -2.74
N PRO A 41 -5.15 6.11 -1.72
CA PRO A 41 -6.54 5.72 -1.83
C PRO A 41 -7.46 6.86 -2.28
N ILE A 42 -7.14 8.09 -1.88
CA ILE A 42 -7.90 9.30 -2.30
C ILE A 42 -7.71 9.51 -3.81
N MET A 43 -6.47 9.51 -4.31
CA MET A 43 -6.21 9.69 -5.74
C MET A 43 -6.79 8.54 -6.57
N MET A 44 -6.72 7.30 -6.10
CA MET A 44 -7.37 6.16 -6.75
C MET A 44 -8.89 6.33 -6.82
N THR A 45 -9.51 6.93 -5.80
CA THR A 45 -10.94 7.27 -5.82
C THR A 45 -11.24 8.37 -6.85
N VAL A 46 -10.40 9.39 -6.94
CA VAL A 46 -10.52 10.44 -7.97
C VAL A 46 -10.43 9.84 -9.37
N TYR A 47 -9.48 8.93 -9.61
CA TYR A 47 -9.36 8.25 -10.91
C TYR A 47 -10.58 7.36 -11.19
N ALA A 48 -11.10 6.66 -10.19
CA ALA A 48 -12.30 5.85 -10.35
C ALA A 48 -13.52 6.71 -10.70
N LEU A 49 -13.69 7.87 -10.06
CA LEU A 49 -14.77 8.82 -10.36
C LEU A 49 -14.62 9.39 -11.77
N ALA A 50 -13.41 9.75 -12.19
CA ALA A 50 -13.15 10.25 -13.56
C ALA A 50 -13.50 9.19 -14.63
N ILE A 51 -13.13 7.93 -14.40
CA ILE A 51 -13.48 6.81 -15.29
C ILE A 51 -15.00 6.63 -15.36
N ALA A 52 -15.69 6.64 -14.22
CA ALA A 52 -17.13 6.49 -14.19
C ALA A 52 -17.87 7.66 -14.87
N ALA A 53 -17.40 8.89 -14.67
CA ALA A 53 -17.92 10.07 -15.36
C ALA A 53 -17.73 9.98 -16.87
N TYR A 54 -16.55 9.53 -17.33
CA TYR A 54 -16.28 9.30 -18.74
C TYR A 54 -17.22 8.22 -19.32
N LEU A 55 -17.45 7.13 -18.61
CA LEU A 55 -18.39 6.09 -19.03
C LEU A 55 -19.84 6.62 -19.09
N GLY A 56 -20.23 7.46 -18.12
CA GLY A 56 -21.52 8.13 -18.15
C GLY A 56 -21.69 9.03 -19.36
N HIS A 57 -20.67 9.83 -19.69
CA HIS A 57 -20.66 10.67 -20.90
C HIS A 57 -20.79 9.82 -22.19
N LYS A 58 -20.21 8.63 -22.23
CA LYS A 58 -20.33 7.67 -23.33
C LYS A 58 -21.64 6.85 -23.29
N GLN A 59 -22.65 7.29 -22.56
CA GLN A 59 -23.95 6.62 -22.40
C GLN A 59 -23.85 5.21 -21.76
N GLN A 60 -22.74 4.92 -21.09
CA GLN A 60 -22.49 3.66 -20.38
C GLN A 60 -22.72 3.80 -18.88
N PHE A 61 -23.77 4.51 -18.49
CA PHE A 61 -24.05 4.87 -17.09
C PHE A 61 -24.08 3.66 -16.14
N ARG A 62 -24.77 2.59 -16.53
CA ARG A 62 -24.85 1.35 -15.71
C ARG A 62 -23.46 0.73 -15.49
N THR A 63 -22.61 0.75 -16.53
CA THR A 63 -21.24 0.23 -16.42
C THR A 63 -20.40 1.09 -15.48
N GLY A 64 -20.50 2.41 -15.57
CA GLY A 64 -19.82 3.33 -14.68
C GLY A 64 -20.28 3.20 -13.23
N LEU A 65 -21.59 3.06 -13.01
CA LEU A 65 -22.14 2.85 -11.67
C LEU A 65 -21.69 1.52 -11.05
N ASN A 66 -21.78 0.42 -11.79
CA ASN A 66 -21.29 -0.89 -11.32
C ASN A 66 -19.80 -0.88 -11.00
N PHE A 67 -19.00 -0.20 -11.83
CA PHE A 67 -17.58 0.01 -11.57
C PHE A 67 -17.35 0.73 -10.24
N LEU A 68 -18.06 1.84 -9.95
CA LEU A 68 -17.94 2.57 -8.70
C LEU A 68 -18.41 1.75 -7.50
N ILE A 69 -19.51 1.02 -7.63
CA ILE A 69 -20.01 0.16 -6.55
C ILE A 69 -18.96 -0.88 -6.18
N LEU A 70 -18.41 -1.59 -7.17
CA LEU A 70 -17.37 -2.60 -6.93
C LEU A 70 -16.11 -1.98 -6.33
N PHE A 71 -15.62 -0.87 -6.89
CA PHE A 71 -14.45 -0.16 -6.36
C PHE A 71 -14.65 0.26 -4.91
N SER A 72 -15.79 0.85 -4.58
CA SER A 72 -16.12 1.30 -3.23
C SER A 72 -16.30 0.13 -2.25
N ALA A 73 -16.98 -0.93 -2.66
CA ALA A 73 -17.21 -2.13 -1.84
C ALA A 73 -15.88 -2.80 -1.43
N PHE A 74 -14.95 -2.95 -2.37
CA PHE A 74 -13.64 -3.52 -2.06
C PHE A 74 -12.79 -2.61 -1.18
N ASN A 75 -12.83 -1.28 -1.38
CA ASN A 75 -12.13 -0.35 -0.49
C ASN A 75 -12.73 -0.35 0.92
N LEU A 76 -14.04 -0.45 1.04
CA LEU A 76 -14.71 -0.61 2.33
C LEU A 76 -14.29 -1.92 3.00
N LEU A 77 -14.27 -3.04 2.26
CA LEU A 77 -13.79 -4.32 2.76
C LEU A 77 -12.35 -4.21 3.28
N ASN A 78 -11.46 -3.54 2.52
CA ASN A 78 -10.09 -3.29 2.97
C ASN A 78 -10.06 -2.49 4.28
N HIS A 79 -10.93 -1.50 4.44
CA HIS A 79 -11.03 -0.71 5.67
C HIS A 79 -11.50 -1.57 6.85
N VAL A 80 -12.53 -2.41 6.64
CA VAL A 80 -13.03 -3.35 7.66
C VAL A 80 -11.95 -4.33 8.08
N VAL A 81 -11.27 -4.98 7.12
CA VAL A 81 -10.16 -5.91 7.42
C VAL A 81 -9.05 -5.20 8.19
N LYS A 82 -8.74 -3.95 7.84
CA LYS A 82 -7.75 -3.14 8.52
C LYS A 82 -8.12 -2.85 9.97
N SER A 83 -9.39 -2.55 10.25
CA SER A 83 -9.87 -2.32 11.61
C SER A 83 -10.01 -3.60 12.44
N LEU A 84 -10.17 -4.76 11.80
CA LEU A 84 -10.19 -6.05 12.49
C LEU A 84 -8.79 -6.55 12.87
N ILE A 85 -7.80 -6.27 12.03
CA ILE A 85 -6.41 -6.74 12.26
C ILE A 85 -5.64 -5.79 13.18
N GLU A 86 -5.96 -4.50 13.17
CA GLU A 86 -5.39 -3.43 14.03
C GLU A 86 -3.85 -3.43 14.11
N ARG A 87 -3.17 -3.85 13.04
CA ARG A 87 -1.72 -3.97 13.04
C ARG A 87 -1.05 -2.60 13.18
N PRO A 88 -0.23 -2.36 14.22
CA PRO A 88 0.47 -1.10 14.41
C PRO A 88 1.49 -0.85 13.29
N ARG A 89 1.85 0.41 13.09
CA ARG A 89 2.88 0.82 12.13
C ARG A 89 4.26 0.86 12.76
N PRO A 90 5.33 0.69 11.98
CA PRO A 90 6.71 0.85 12.45
C PRO A 90 6.98 2.25 13.04
N LEU A 91 7.85 2.34 14.04
CA LEU A 91 8.23 3.60 14.68
C LEU A 91 9.12 4.48 13.79
N HIS A 92 10.02 3.86 12.99
CA HIS A 92 10.99 4.56 12.12
C HIS A 92 10.47 4.72 10.69
N ARG A 93 9.40 5.49 10.51
CA ARG A 93 8.82 5.80 9.20
C ARG A 93 9.48 7.00 8.57
N LEU A 94 9.72 6.96 7.27
CA LEU A 94 10.23 8.10 6.50
C LEU A 94 9.16 9.17 6.23
N VAL A 95 7.87 8.82 6.40
CA VAL A 95 6.72 9.71 6.20
C VAL A 95 5.69 9.53 7.31
N SER A 96 5.04 10.64 7.71
CA SER A 96 3.97 10.63 8.71
C SER A 96 2.66 10.15 8.07
N ILE A 97 2.20 8.94 8.42
CA ILE A 97 0.93 8.38 7.95
C ILE A 97 0.21 7.76 9.14
N GLY A 98 -1.06 8.11 9.31
CA GLY A 98 -1.92 7.59 10.38
C GLY A 98 -2.53 6.21 10.08
N GLY A 99 -3.25 5.65 11.06
CA GLY A 99 -4.00 4.40 10.98
C GLY A 99 -3.15 3.13 10.95
N PHE A 100 -3.81 1.97 10.82
CA PHE A 100 -3.18 0.65 10.87
C PHE A 100 -2.33 0.33 9.62
N SER A 101 -1.35 -0.59 9.78
CA SER A 101 -0.37 -0.90 8.71
C SER A 101 -0.86 -1.93 7.70
N PHE A 102 -1.74 -2.85 8.05
CA PHE A 102 -2.16 -3.95 7.18
C PHE A 102 -3.69 -4.05 7.09
N PRO A 103 -4.25 -4.34 5.91
CA PRO A 103 -3.62 -4.33 4.58
C PRO A 103 -3.23 -2.94 4.09
N SER A 104 -2.35 -2.87 3.07
CA SER A 104 -1.94 -1.60 2.47
C SER A 104 -3.07 -0.97 1.65
N GLY A 105 -3.61 0.18 2.09
CA GLY A 105 -4.64 0.88 1.34
C GLY A 105 -4.19 1.35 -0.06
N HIS A 106 -2.93 1.77 -0.21
CA HIS A 106 -2.38 2.20 -1.50
C HIS A 106 -2.33 1.04 -2.49
N THR A 107 -1.66 -0.04 -2.12
CA THR A 107 -1.53 -1.23 -2.97
C THR A 107 -2.89 -1.84 -3.28
N PHE A 108 -3.77 -1.94 -2.29
CA PHE A 108 -5.08 -2.53 -2.44
C PHE A 108 -5.97 -1.73 -3.40
N ALA A 109 -6.07 -0.41 -3.22
CA ALA A 109 -6.86 0.46 -4.11
C ALA A 109 -6.31 0.44 -5.55
N THR A 110 -4.97 0.39 -5.71
CA THR A 110 -4.34 0.26 -7.03
C THR A 110 -4.70 -1.08 -7.69
N ILE A 111 -4.63 -2.19 -6.96
CA ILE A 111 -5.02 -3.52 -7.48
C ILE A 111 -6.46 -3.51 -7.98
N ILE A 112 -7.40 -2.97 -7.18
CA ILE A 112 -8.82 -2.93 -7.56
C ILE A 112 -9.00 -2.08 -8.81
N LEU A 113 -8.38 -0.90 -8.87
CA LEU A 113 -8.49 -0.01 -10.03
C LEU A 113 -7.96 -0.67 -11.29
N VAL A 114 -6.76 -1.25 -11.25
CA VAL A 114 -6.13 -1.95 -12.38
C VAL A 114 -6.98 -3.13 -12.84
N TYR A 115 -7.48 -3.94 -11.90
CA TYR A 115 -8.31 -5.09 -12.22
C TYR A 115 -9.62 -4.67 -12.88
N SER A 116 -10.23 -3.60 -12.36
CA SER A 116 -11.47 -3.05 -12.93
C SER A 116 -11.26 -2.47 -14.32
N ILE A 117 -10.16 -1.74 -14.57
CA ILE A 117 -9.80 -1.24 -15.91
C ILE A 117 -9.60 -2.42 -16.87
N THR A 118 -8.86 -3.45 -16.44
CA THR A 118 -8.64 -4.64 -17.30
C THR A 118 -9.95 -5.35 -17.62
N ALA A 119 -10.90 -5.41 -16.69
CA ALA A 119 -12.24 -5.96 -16.95
C ALA A 119 -13.02 -5.10 -17.96
N LEU A 120 -12.91 -3.77 -17.88
CA LEU A 120 -13.53 -2.85 -18.83
C LEU A 120 -12.98 -3.03 -20.25
N THR A 121 -11.68 -3.31 -20.44
CA THR A 121 -11.13 -3.56 -21.78
C THR A 121 -11.73 -4.79 -22.45
N LYS A 122 -12.07 -5.82 -21.67
CA LYS A 122 -12.79 -7.00 -22.17
C LYS A 122 -14.23 -6.68 -22.53
N ARG A 123 -14.91 -5.90 -21.69
CA ARG A 123 -16.30 -5.51 -21.90
C ARG A 123 -16.50 -4.64 -23.15
N PHE A 124 -15.50 -3.82 -23.49
CA PHE A 124 -15.52 -2.93 -24.67
C PHE A 124 -14.80 -3.53 -25.87
N ASP A 125 -14.57 -4.84 -25.89
CA ASP A 125 -13.98 -5.60 -26.99
C ASP A 125 -12.68 -5.00 -27.55
N PHE A 126 -11.82 -4.51 -26.63
CA PHE A 126 -10.49 -4.04 -27.02
C PHE A 126 -9.69 -5.18 -27.66
N SER A 127 -8.83 -4.84 -28.62
CA SER A 127 -7.95 -5.83 -29.23
C SER A 127 -7.16 -6.62 -28.19
N ARG A 128 -6.86 -7.87 -28.48
CA ARG A 128 -6.08 -8.73 -27.56
C ARG A 128 -4.73 -8.11 -27.18
N LYS A 129 -4.09 -7.43 -28.13
CA LYS A 129 -2.83 -6.70 -27.87
C LYS A 129 -3.03 -5.58 -26.86
N SER A 130 -4.08 -4.77 -27.02
CA SER A 130 -4.39 -3.68 -26.07
C SER A 130 -4.71 -4.21 -24.68
N GLN A 131 -5.48 -5.30 -24.57
CA GLN A 131 -5.79 -5.93 -23.28
C GLN A 131 -4.52 -6.37 -22.55
N ILE A 132 -3.60 -7.04 -23.25
CA ILE A 132 -2.33 -7.51 -22.69
C ILE A 132 -1.46 -6.32 -22.29
N THR A 133 -1.33 -5.30 -23.13
CA THR A 133 -0.54 -4.10 -22.83
C THR A 133 -1.05 -3.39 -21.59
N ILE A 134 -2.36 -3.17 -21.47
CA ILE A 134 -2.99 -2.54 -20.31
C ILE A 134 -2.77 -3.38 -19.04
N ALA A 135 -2.89 -4.70 -19.14
CA ALA A 135 -2.63 -5.59 -18.03
C ALA A 135 -1.17 -5.52 -17.56
N ILE A 136 -0.20 -5.53 -18.49
CA ILE A 136 1.24 -5.42 -18.15
C ILE A 136 1.52 -4.09 -17.48
N ILE A 137 1.06 -2.96 -18.04
CA ILE A 137 1.22 -1.64 -17.45
C ILE A 137 0.59 -1.59 -16.05
N GLY A 138 -0.60 -2.17 -15.90
CA GLY A 138 -1.28 -2.25 -14.61
C GLY A 138 -0.48 -3.06 -13.58
N TRP A 139 0.10 -4.19 -13.94
CA TRP A 139 0.96 -4.98 -13.06
C TRP A 139 2.23 -4.23 -12.68
N LEU A 140 2.88 -3.54 -13.62
CA LEU A 140 4.05 -2.70 -13.33
C LEU A 140 3.69 -1.58 -12.36
N LEU A 141 2.52 -0.96 -12.51
CA LEU A 141 2.03 0.06 -11.57
C LEU A 141 1.81 -0.52 -10.16
N ILE A 142 1.20 -1.70 -10.05
CA ILE A 142 1.01 -2.38 -8.74
C ILE A 142 2.36 -2.65 -8.07
N LEU A 143 3.34 -3.17 -8.82
CA LEU A 143 4.68 -3.44 -8.32
C LEU A 143 5.39 -2.14 -7.88
N LEU A 144 5.28 -1.09 -8.69
CA LEU A 144 5.84 0.22 -8.35
C LEU A 144 5.23 0.76 -7.05
N VAL A 145 3.90 0.71 -6.91
CA VAL A 145 3.24 1.17 -5.69
C VAL A 145 3.65 0.33 -4.49
N ALA A 146 3.68 -1.00 -4.62
CA ALA A 146 4.15 -1.88 -3.55
C ALA A 146 5.60 -1.55 -3.15
N PHE A 147 6.49 -1.32 -4.11
CA PHE A 147 7.87 -0.89 -3.87
C PHE A 147 7.93 0.44 -3.09
N THR A 148 7.14 1.46 -3.48
CA THR A 148 7.12 2.74 -2.74
C THR A 148 6.74 2.55 -1.28
N ARG A 149 5.85 1.59 -0.97
CA ARG A 149 5.41 1.32 0.42
C ARG A 149 6.51 0.63 1.24
N ILE A 150 7.32 -0.22 0.62
CA ILE A 150 8.49 -0.84 1.24
C ILE A 150 9.58 0.20 1.46
N PHE A 151 9.91 0.98 0.44
CA PHE A 151 10.95 2.02 0.50
C PHE A 151 10.67 3.07 1.60
N LEU A 152 9.43 3.52 1.72
CA LEU A 152 9.03 4.52 2.73
C LEU A 152 8.91 3.93 4.14
N HIS A 153 9.25 2.66 4.34
CA HIS A 153 9.15 1.94 5.61
C HIS A 153 7.76 2.02 6.26
N VAL A 154 6.72 2.13 5.44
CA VAL A 154 5.34 2.29 5.94
C VAL A 154 4.64 0.94 6.11
N HIS A 155 5.19 -0.08 5.47
CA HIS A 155 4.77 -1.47 5.56
C HIS A 155 6.00 -2.34 5.76
N PHE A 156 6.09 -2.99 6.91
CA PHE A 156 7.03 -4.07 7.14
C PHE A 156 6.39 -5.42 6.80
N PHE A 157 7.18 -6.32 6.22
CA PHE A 157 7.05 -7.73 6.46
C PHE A 157 7.44 -7.97 7.93
N GLN A 158 6.51 -8.20 8.77
CA GLN A 158 6.61 -8.65 10.16
C GLN A 158 7.92 -8.40 10.96
N ARG A 159 8.08 -7.27 11.62
CA ARG A 159 8.80 -7.22 12.88
C ARG A 159 8.17 -6.26 13.87
N TYR A 160 7.24 -6.76 14.68
CA TYR A 160 6.94 -6.17 15.97
C TYR A 160 6.45 -7.25 16.94
N TYR A 161 7.36 -8.15 17.33
CA TYR A 161 7.20 -8.91 18.57
C TYR A 161 8.56 -9.01 19.24
N ARG A 162 8.66 -8.35 20.39
CA ARG A 162 9.75 -8.27 21.36
C ARG A 162 10.80 -7.19 21.09
N GLN A 163 10.45 -5.93 21.37
CA GLN A 163 11.29 -5.25 22.33
C GLN A 163 10.74 -5.62 23.71
N PRO A 164 11.59 -6.12 24.63
CA PRO A 164 11.21 -6.15 26.05
C PRO A 164 10.89 -4.70 26.42
N LEU A 165 9.79 -4.50 27.11
CA LEU A 165 9.55 -3.31 27.88
C LEU A 165 10.80 -3.16 28.77
N VAL A 166 11.74 -2.32 28.35
CA VAL A 166 12.76 -1.82 29.24
C VAL A 166 11.96 -1.04 30.25
N SER A 167 11.78 -1.66 31.39
CA SER A 167 11.02 -1.12 32.50
C SER A 167 11.62 0.25 32.83
N ASN A 168 10.77 1.22 33.04
CA ASN A 168 11.13 2.57 33.53
C ASN A 168 11.92 2.59 34.86
N SER A 169 12.32 1.44 35.37
CA SER A 169 13.15 1.30 36.56
C SER A 169 14.64 1.63 36.36
N GLN A 170 15.13 1.72 35.12
CA GLN A 170 16.54 2.12 34.88
C GLN A 170 16.72 3.63 34.68
N LEU A 171 15.66 4.40 34.48
CA LEU A 171 15.76 5.88 34.46
C LEU A 171 15.74 6.51 35.86
N ALA A 172 15.33 5.77 36.89
CA ALA A 172 15.31 6.26 38.25
C ALA A 172 16.71 6.23 38.96
N ILE A 173 17.67 5.49 38.41
CA ILE A 173 19.01 5.33 39.04
C ILE A 173 19.97 6.45 38.60
N ILE A 174 19.69 7.18 37.55
CA ILE A 174 20.58 8.26 37.06
C ILE A 174 20.28 9.62 37.75
N HIS A 175 19.14 9.75 38.44
CA HIS A 175 18.78 11.02 39.11
C HIS A 175 19.01 11.05 40.59
N CYS A 176 19.63 10.04 41.18
CA CYS A 176 20.00 10.03 42.63
C CYS A 176 21.49 10.23 42.93
N ASN A 177 22.32 10.62 41.96
CA ASN A 177 23.75 10.88 42.15
C ASN A 177 24.21 12.23 41.57
N GLN A 178 23.45 13.28 41.81
CA GLN A 178 23.97 14.67 41.78
C GLN A 178 23.45 15.44 42.99
#